data_fbbc630f3c84657267935e4d73bbf4eb
#
_entry.id   fbbc630f3c84657267935e4d73bbf4eb
#
_cell.length_a   1.000
_cell.length_b   1.000
_cell.length_c   1.000
_cell.angle_alpha   90.00
_cell.angle_beta   90.00
_cell.angle_gamma   90.00
#
_symmetry.space_group_name_H-M   'P 1'
#
loop_
_entity.id
_entity.type
_entity.pdbx_description
1 polymer ?
#
loop_
_entity_poly.entity_id
_entity_poly.type
_entity_poly.pdbx_seq_one_letter_code
_entity_poly.pdbx_strand_id
1 'polypeptide(L)'
;MKTVLFFKSSELQSCRKKLAGVTSVARRFGWNVQSVAPTRSEETARQLINLWKPDGCIVSCGAKANIFPSSVLGRIPHIFIDRPHDALTQGDSCVYHDSKATASAATRELLSLNLRHYAYVNWSVPLIWNKERRNAFASMMKQHGQEVSYFESKLPVSSTKGLPQELSVWLNSLPKPVGILAAQDFLSAKIITAARIAKLTVPDDVAVIGIDNDEELCESSVPSLSSVEPDFFRSGVMAAELLARMMKSRLRKPIRMTYPPLRLVRRESTRRLPKGDKSVSDALELIRRESCNGLAARDVFKSFPCSRRMAELRFRAATGRSVLEEIRGIRLAKAKELLSGPPLKLDAVANFCGYKSAVAFSIFFKAETGLTPTAWKDRAQR
;
A
#
# COMPACT_ATOMS: atom_id res chain seq x y z
N MET A 1 -18.14 29.49 9.53
CA MET A 1 -17.35 28.25 9.35
C MET A 1 -17.79 27.63 8.03
N LYS A 2 -16.85 27.30 7.11
CA LYS A 2 -17.21 26.69 5.82
C LYS A 2 -17.48 25.20 5.97
N THR A 3 -18.48 24.70 5.25
CA THR A 3 -18.83 23.28 5.21
C THR A 3 -18.26 22.62 3.95
N VAL A 4 -17.49 21.55 4.12
CA VAL A 4 -16.95 20.75 3.03
C VAL A 4 -17.56 19.35 3.08
N LEU A 5 -18.17 18.94 1.97
CA LEU A 5 -18.78 17.62 1.84
C LEU A 5 -17.75 16.64 1.22
N PHE A 6 -17.45 15.54 1.93
CA PHE A 6 -16.58 14.50 1.47
C PHE A 6 -17.37 13.24 1.09
N PHE A 7 -17.46 12.93 -0.20
CA PHE A 7 -18.09 11.71 -0.70
C PHE A 7 -17.08 10.55 -0.60
N LYS A 8 -17.36 9.59 0.29
CA LYS A 8 -16.53 8.38 0.44
C LYS A 8 -16.70 7.47 -0.77
N SER A 9 -15.60 6.88 -1.28
CA SER A 9 -15.67 5.85 -2.32
C SER A 9 -16.01 4.47 -1.76
N SER A 10 -15.69 4.22 -0.49
CA SER A 10 -15.89 2.96 0.23
C SER A 10 -15.67 3.17 1.73
N GLU A 11 -15.88 2.13 2.51
CA GLU A 11 -15.50 2.09 3.94
C GLU A 11 -14.09 1.52 4.17
N LEU A 12 -13.34 1.22 3.10
CA LEU A 12 -12.00 0.65 3.18
C LEU A 12 -10.98 1.63 3.78
N GLN A 13 -9.87 1.08 4.26
CA GLN A 13 -8.77 1.83 4.88
C GLN A 13 -8.23 2.94 3.97
N SER A 14 -8.13 2.69 2.66
CA SER A 14 -7.70 3.68 1.66
C SER A 14 -8.55 4.95 1.70
N CYS A 15 -9.88 4.81 1.78
CA CYS A 15 -10.79 5.96 1.85
C CYS A 15 -10.71 6.67 3.21
N ARG A 16 -10.56 5.93 4.31
CA ARG A 16 -10.34 6.52 5.65
C ARG A 16 -9.05 7.34 5.71
N LYS A 17 -7.96 6.87 5.10
CA LYS A 17 -6.68 7.61 5.00
C LYS A 17 -6.84 8.90 4.16
N LYS A 18 -7.60 8.86 3.05
CA LYS A 18 -7.93 10.06 2.26
C LYS A 18 -8.69 11.09 3.09
N LEU A 19 -9.74 10.66 3.80
CA LEU A 19 -10.51 11.54 4.70
C LEU A 19 -9.65 12.13 5.82
N ALA A 20 -8.74 11.34 6.41
CA ALA A 20 -7.81 11.84 7.41
C ALA A 20 -6.90 12.96 6.87
N GLY A 21 -6.41 12.83 5.62
CA GLY A 21 -5.68 13.87 4.92
C GLY A 21 -6.51 15.15 4.73
N VAL A 22 -7.76 15.02 4.29
CA VAL A 22 -8.69 16.15 4.15
C VAL A 22 -8.92 16.83 5.51
N THR A 23 -9.17 16.05 6.55
CA THR A 23 -9.44 16.58 7.91
C THR A 23 -8.23 17.32 8.48
N SER A 24 -7.00 16.88 8.18
CA SER A 24 -5.77 17.56 8.62
C SER A 24 -5.69 18.99 8.06
N VAL A 25 -6.04 19.17 6.80
CA VAL A 25 -6.09 20.48 6.14
C VAL A 25 -7.29 21.29 6.64
N ALA A 26 -8.45 20.66 6.79
CA ALA A 26 -9.69 21.31 7.27
C ALA A 26 -9.50 21.99 8.63
N ARG A 27 -8.74 21.36 9.55
CA ARG A 27 -8.39 21.95 10.85
C ARG A 27 -7.64 23.29 10.70
N ARG A 28 -6.71 23.40 9.73
CA ARG A 28 -5.96 24.64 9.47
C ARG A 28 -6.85 25.77 8.95
N PHE A 29 -7.92 25.43 8.23
CA PHE A 29 -8.83 26.40 7.62
C PHE A 29 -10.14 26.60 8.39
N GLY A 30 -10.33 25.93 9.53
CA GLY A 30 -11.54 25.99 10.32
C GLY A 30 -12.79 25.48 9.57
N TRP A 31 -12.64 24.42 8.75
CA TRP A 31 -13.76 23.82 8.03
C TRP A 31 -14.49 22.77 8.85
N ASN A 32 -15.80 22.70 8.63
CA ASN A 32 -16.62 21.58 9.05
C ASN A 32 -16.66 20.54 7.90
N VAL A 33 -16.07 19.38 8.10
CA VAL A 33 -16.06 18.29 7.10
C VAL A 33 -17.16 17.30 7.43
N GLN A 34 -18.10 17.15 6.51
CA GLN A 34 -19.16 16.16 6.58
C GLN A 34 -18.85 15.03 5.62
N SER A 35 -18.64 13.83 6.15
CA SER A 35 -18.40 12.64 5.31
C SER A 35 -19.71 11.91 5.04
N VAL A 36 -19.96 11.59 3.76
CA VAL A 36 -21.17 10.89 3.33
C VAL A 36 -20.83 9.54 2.71
N ALA A 37 -21.77 8.61 2.82
CA ALA A 37 -21.64 7.27 2.28
C ALA A 37 -21.43 7.28 0.75
N PRO A 38 -20.84 6.22 0.18
CA PRO A 38 -20.73 6.06 -1.27
C PRO A 38 -22.10 6.11 -1.93
N THR A 39 -22.27 6.93 -2.96
CA THR A 39 -23.50 6.97 -3.75
C THR A 39 -23.29 6.47 -5.18
N ARG A 40 -24.33 5.89 -5.76
CA ARG A 40 -24.36 5.45 -7.15
C ARG A 40 -25.39 6.23 -7.97
N SER A 41 -26.13 7.11 -7.32
CA SER A 41 -27.27 7.84 -7.90
C SER A 41 -26.99 9.34 -7.88
N GLU A 42 -27.27 10.01 -8.99
CA GLU A 42 -27.22 11.47 -9.10
C GLU A 42 -28.24 12.12 -8.15
N GLU A 43 -29.42 11.53 -8.04
CA GLU A 43 -30.50 12.01 -7.18
C GLU A 43 -30.05 12.02 -5.71
N THR A 44 -29.45 10.92 -5.22
CA THR A 44 -28.91 10.87 -3.85
C THR A 44 -27.80 11.92 -3.66
N ALA A 45 -26.94 12.14 -4.65
CA ALA A 45 -25.89 13.16 -4.56
C ALA A 45 -26.51 14.56 -4.46
N ARG A 46 -27.55 14.88 -5.27
CA ARG A 46 -28.29 16.16 -5.19
C ARG A 46 -28.98 16.35 -3.85
N GLN A 47 -29.62 15.33 -3.31
CA GLN A 47 -30.27 15.37 -2.00
C GLN A 47 -29.25 15.69 -0.88
N LEU A 48 -28.09 15.05 -0.90
CA LEU A 48 -27.02 15.31 0.07
C LEU A 48 -26.47 16.75 -0.05
N ILE A 49 -26.29 17.24 -1.29
CA ILE A 49 -25.84 18.63 -1.54
C ILE A 49 -26.89 19.63 -1.04
N ASN A 50 -28.17 19.40 -1.32
CA ASN A 50 -29.26 20.27 -0.86
C ASN A 50 -29.40 20.27 0.66
N LEU A 51 -29.20 19.13 1.30
CA LEU A 51 -29.25 18.99 2.76
C LEU A 51 -28.10 19.75 3.44
N TRP A 52 -26.87 19.53 2.97
CA TRP A 52 -25.68 20.07 3.63
C TRP A 52 -25.29 21.48 3.17
N LYS A 53 -25.75 21.92 2.00
CA LYS A 53 -25.42 23.21 1.37
C LYS A 53 -23.92 23.54 1.46
N PRO A 54 -23.03 22.67 0.97
CA PRO A 54 -21.60 22.81 1.20
C PRO A 54 -21.00 23.98 0.44
N ASP A 55 -19.96 24.61 1.03
CA ASP A 55 -19.11 25.61 0.37
C ASP A 55 -18.14 24.97 -0.64
N GLY A 56 -17.89 23.68 -0.50
CA GLY A 56 -17.03 22.90 -1.39
C GLY A 56 -17.23 21.40 -1.24
N CYS A 57 -16.87 20.65 -2.29
CA CYS A 57 -16.99 19.18 -2.31
C CYS A 57 -15.66 18.51 -2.66
N ILE A 58 -15.34 17.43 -1.95
CA ILE A 58 -14.29 16.49 -2.34
C ILE A 58 -14.95 15.14 -2.62
N VAL A 59 -14.79 14.65 -3.85
CA VAL A 59 -15.46 13.44 -4.32
C VAL A 59 -14.42 12.34 -4.54
N SER A 60 -14.29 11.42 -3.58
CA SER A 60 -13.46 10.22 -3.76
C SER A 60 -14.23 9.23 -4.63
N CYS A 61 -13.69 8.90 -5.79
CA CYS A 61 -14.31 7.97 -6.74
C CYS A 61 -13.83 6.54 -6.48
N GLY A 62 -14.71 5.58 -6.73
CA GLY A 62 -14.43 4.15 -6.71
C GLY A 62 -14.90 3.50 -8.00
N ALA A 63 -14.70 2.20 -8.16
CA ALA A 63 -15.05 1.46 -9.39
C ALA A 63 -16.51 1.66 -9.85
N LYS A 64 -17.45 1.82 -8.90
CA LYS A 64 -18.87 2.05 -9.16
C LYS A 64 -19.48 3.12 -8.24
N ALA A 65 -18.66 3.80 -7.44
CA ALA A 65 -19.14 4.79 -6.48
C ALA A 65 -18.73 6.19 -6.89
N ASN A 66 -19.65 7.15 -6.74
CA ASN A 66 -19.44 8.57 -6.97
C ASN A 66 -19.00 8.92 -8.42
N ILE A 67 -19.52 8.16 -9.39
CA ILE A 67 -19.27 8.39 -10.85
C ILE A 67 -20.47 9.13 -11.47
N PHE A 68 -21.03 10.09 -10.73
CA PHE A 68 -22.04 10.99 -11.27
C PHE A 68 -21.41 12.16 -12.04
N PRO A 69 -22.13 12.79 -13.02
CA PRO A 69 -21.61 13.95 -13.73
C PRO A 69 -21.27 15.11 -12.81
N SER A 70 -20.21 15.86 -13.13
CA SER A 70 -19.82 17.04 -12.33
C SER A 70 -20.90 18.14 -12.31
N SER A 71 -21.80 18.16 -13.32
CA SER A 71 -22.97 19.04 -13.36
C SER A 71 -23.90 18.88 -12.13
N VAL A 72 -23.88 17.73 -11.47
CA VAL A 72 -24.62 17.50 -10.21
C VAL A 72 -24.13 18.43 -9.10
N LEU A 73 -22.85 18.78 -9.09
CA LEU A 73 -22.22 19.69 -8.13
C LEU A 73 -22.46 21.18 -8.50
N GLY A 74 -22.93 21.45 -9.70
CA GLY A 74 -23.26 22.82 -10.15
C GLY A 74 -22.05 23.74 -10.11
N ARG A 75 -22.24 24.91 -9.45
CA ARG A 75 -21.19 25.94 -9.28
C ARG A 75 -20.38 25.79 -8.00
N ILE A 76 -20.64 24.75 -7.19
CA ILE A 76 -19.90 24.48 -5.97
C ILE A 76 -18.46 24.12 -6.32
N PRO A 77 -17.44 24.78 -5.74
CA PRO A 77 -16.05 24.37 -5.89
C PRO A 77 -15.88 22.89 -5.54
N HIS A 78 -15.33 22.11 -6.44
CA HIS A 78 -15.20 20.68 -6.21
C HIS A 78 -13.92 20.10 -6.81
N ILE A 79 -13.46 18.98 -6.22
CA ILE A 79 -12.33 18.22 -6.68
C ILE A 79 -12.61 16.73 -6.57
N PHE A 80 -12.16 16.00 -7.57
CA PHE A 80 -12.23 14.55 -7.58
C PHE A 80 -10.92 13.92 -7.09
N ILE A 81 -11.02 12.76 -6.44
CA ILE A 81 -9.89 11.88 -6.14
C ILE A 81 -10.15 10.56 -6.85
N ASP A 82 -9.19 10.11 -7.68
CA ASP A 82 -9.22 8.85 -8.45
C ASP A 82 -10.44 8.70 -9.38
N ARG A 83 -10.93 9.81 -9.93
CA ARG A 83 -12.01 9.77 -10.93
C ARG A 83 -11.52 9.12 -12.22
N PRO A 84 -12.26 8.17 -12.81
CA PRO A 84 -11.92 7.62 -14.12
C PRO A 84 -11.76 8.69 -15.19
N HIS A 85 -10.76 8.55 -16.06
CA HIS A 85 -10.42 9.58 -17.06
C HIS A 85 -11.55 9.79 -18.09
N ASP A 86 -12.26 8.73 -18.42
CA ASP A 86 -13.43 8.74 -19.31
C ASP A 86 -14.67 9.42 -18.70
N ALA A 87 -14.72 9.51 -17.37
CA ALA A 87 -15.76 10.20 -16.63
C ALA A 87 -15.45 11.69 -16.35
N LEU A 88 -14.22 12.17 -16.68
CA LEU A 88 -13.82 13.56 -16.48
C LEU A 88 -14.29 14.45 -17.62
N THR A 89 -14.80 15.63 -17.24
CA THR A 89 -15.03 16.72 -18.18
C THR A 89 -13.80 17.62 -18.30
N GLN A 90 -13.76 18.49 -19.32
CA GLN A 90 -12.64 19.44 -19.50
C GLN A 90 -12.48 20.40 -18.31
N GLY A 91 -13.55 20.66 -17.55
CA GLY A 91 -13.55 21.56 -16.38
C GLY A 91 -13.19 20.91 -15.06
N ASP A 92 -13.04 19.59 -15.01
CA ASP A 92 -12.84 18.87 -13.74
C ASP A 92 -11.39 18.88 -13.26
N SER A 93 -11.18 19.27 -12.01
CA SER A 93 -9.92 19.09 -11.29
C SER A 93 -9.88 17.74 -10.59
N CYS A 94 -8.73 17.07 -10.63
CA CYS A 94 -8.60 15.74 -10.06
C CYS A 94 -7.20 15.47 -9.49
N VAL A 95 -7.15 14.73 -8.37
CA VAL A 95 -5.93 14.14 -7.82
C VAL A 95 -5.97 12.64 -8.10
N TYR A 96 -4.95 12.13 -8.80
CA TYR A 96 -4.88 10.74 -9.24
C TYR A 96 -3.83 9.96 -8.49
N HIS A 97 -4.07 8.67 -8.37
CA HIS A 97 -3.03 7.72 -8.01
C HIS A 97 -2.01 7.56 -9.16
N ASP A 98 -0.72 7.66 -8.85
CA ASP A 98 0.33 7.26 -9.78
C ASP A 98 0.43 5.72 -9.82
N SER A 99 -0.49 5.12 -10.57
CA SER A 99 -0.59 3.68 -10.75
C SER A 99 0.65 3.08 -11.38
N LYS A 100 1.34 3.85 -12.24
CA LYS A 100 2.57 3.44 -12.91
C LYS A 100 3.73 3.34 -11.92
N ALA A 101 3.94 4.37 -11.11
CA ALA A 101 4.99 4.36 -10.09
C ALA A 101 4.77 3.24 -9.05
N THR A 102 3.51 3.00 -8.65
CA THR A 102 3.14 1.96 -7.71
C THR A 102 3.38 0.55 -8.26
N ALA A 103 2.95 0.28 -9.49
CA ALA A 103 3.23 -0.99 -10.15
C ALA A 103 4.73 -1.19 -10.35
N SER A 104 5.48 -0.12 -10.67
CA SER A 104 6.94 -0.19 -10.81
C SER A 104 7.63 -0.54 -9.48
N ALA A 105 7.13 -0.05 -8.35
CA ALA A 105 7.66 -0.43 -7.04
C ALA A 105 7.44 -1.92 -6.74
N ALA A 106 6.24 -2.44 -7.00
CA ALA A 106 5.93 -3.87 -6.85
C ALA A 106 6.77 -4.74 -7.80
N THR A 107 6.95 -4.29 -9.05
CA THR A 107 7.74 -5.01 -10.06
C THR A 107 9.19 -5.15 -9.63
N ARG A 108 9.82 -4.07 -9.13
CA ARG A 108 11.19 -4.13 -8.62
C ARG A 108 11.34 -5.13 -7.48
N GLU A 109 10.34 -5.23 -6.60
CA GLU A 109 10.35 -6.24 -5.55
C GLU A 109 10.33 -7.66 -6.12
N LEU A 110 9.44 -7.96 -7.05
CA LEU A 110 9.38 -9.27 -7.68
C LEU A 110 10.66 -9.62 -8.45
N LEU A 111 11.23 -8.67 -9.18
CA LEU A 111 12.50 -8.86 -9.90
C LEU A 111 13.66 -9.16 -8.93
N SER A 112 13.67 -8.53 -7.73
CA SER A 112 14.71 -8.78 -6.73
C SER A 112 14.70 -10.20 -6.17
N LEU A 113 13.61 -10.95 -6.36
CA LEU A 113 13.50 -12.36 -5.97
C LEU A 113 14.16 -13.33 -6.97
N ASN A 114 14.64 -12.84 -8.12
CA ASN A 114 15.29 -13.63 -9.18
C ASN A 114 14.47 -14.86 -9.60
N LEU A 115 13.16 -14.67 -9.79
CA LEU A 115 12.24 -15.73 -10.21
C LEU A 115 12.37 -15.95 -11.73
N ARG A 116 11.94 -17.12 -12.20
CA ARG A 116 12.01 -17.46 -13.63
C ARG A 116 10.76 -17.06 -14.41
N HIS A 117 9.64 -16.94 -13.72
CA HIS A 117 8.34 -16.69 -14.33
C HIS A 117 7.61 -15.57 -13.57
N TYR A 118 6.84 -14.80 -14.31
CA TYR A 118 6.08 -13.69 -13.76
C TYR A 118 4.66 -13.65 -14.30
N ALA A 119 3.73 -13.22 -13.48
CA ALA A 119 2.34 -13.15 -13.86
C ALA A 119 1.63 -11.92 -13.28
N TYR A 120 0.54 -11.52 -13.91
CA TYR A 120 -0.31 -10.43 -13.47
C TYR A 120 -1.76 -10.92 -13.33
N VAL A 121 -2.39 -10.60 -12.19
CA VAL A 121 -3.79 -10.94 -11.92
C VAL A 121 -4.60 -9.66 -11.80
N ASN A 122 -5.64 -9.55 -12.61
CA ASN A 122 -6.52 -8.39 -12.64
C ASN A 122 -8.00 -8.77 -12.56
N TRP A 123 -8.84 -7.74 -12.39
CA TRP A 123 -10.27 -7.84 -12.56
C TRP A 123 -10.64 -7.84 -14.04
N SER A 124 -11.71 -8.56 -14.39
CA SER A 124 -12.29 -8.52 -15.74
C SER A 124 -12.91 -7.16 -16.12
N VAL A 125 -13.07 -6.26 -15.15
CA VAL A 125 -13.62 -4.91 -15.40
C VAL A 125 -12.53 -3.96 -15.88
N PRO A 126 -12.77 -3.19 -16.96
CA PRO A 126 -11.80 -2.27 -17.53
C PRO A 126 -11.67 -1.00 -16.66
N LEU A 127 -10.97 -1.13 -15.54
CA LEU A 127 -10.62 -0.01 -14.67
C LEU A 127 -9.30 0.62 -15.15
N ILE A 128 -9.26 1.93 -15.31
CA ILE A 128 -8.10 2.63 -15.88
C ILE A 128 -6.84 2.37 -15.04
N TRP A 129 -6.94 2.50 -13.72
CA TRP A 129 -5.81 2.23 -12.82
C TRP A 129 -5.28 0.80 -12.95
N ASN A 130 -6.17 -0.17 -13.22
CA ASN A 130 -5.78 -1.56 -13.44
C ASN A 130 -5.01 -1.71 -14.77
N LYS A 131 -5.48 -1.07 -15.84
CA LYS A 131 -4.78 -1.03 -17.14
C LYS A 131 -3.41 -0.36 -17.02
N GLU A 132 -3.32 0.73 -16.27
CA GLU A 132 -2.05 1.44 -16.04
C GLU A 132 -1.05 0.57 -15.25
N ARG A 133 -1.49 -0.11 -14.17
CA ARG A 133 -0.69 -1.04 -13.39
C ARG A 133 -0.20 -2.20 -14.25
N ARG A 134 -1.09 -2.83 -15.03
CA ARG A 134 -0.77 -3.92 -15.94
C ARG A 134 0.28 -3.49 -16.98
N ASN A 135 0.07 -2.35 -17.63
CA ASN A 135 0.97 -1.86 -18.65
C ASN A 135 2.35 -1.51 -18.10
N ALA A 136 2.41 -0.89 -16.91
CA ALA A 136 3.67 -0.58 -16.26
C ALA A 136 4.45 -1.86 -15.88
N PHE A 137 3.76 -2.87 -15.33
CA PHE A 137 4.33 -4.17 -15.03
C PHE A 137 4.88 -4.85 -16.29
N ALA A 138 4.05 -4.95 -17.33
CA ALA A 138 4.43 -5.56 -18.60
C ALA A 138 5.64 -4.87 -19.25
N SER A 139 5.65 -3.52 -19.25
CA SER A 139 6.75 -2.74 -19.82
C SER A 139 8.07 -2.99 -19.09
N MET A 140 8.04 -3.00 -17.74
CA MET A 140 9.24 -3.28 -16.96
C MET A 140 9.73 -4.72 -17.13
N MET A 141 8.83 -5.71 -17.14
CA MET A 141 9.20 -7.12 -17.36
C MET A 141 9.85 -7.30 -18.73
N LYS A 142 9.28 -6.67 -19.77
CA LYS A 142 9.86 -6.68 -21.13
C LYS A 142 11.28 -6.08 -21.16
N GLN A 143 11.52 -4.97 -20.44
CA GLN A 143 12.86 -4.37 -20.33
C GLN A 143 13.89 -5.29 -19.69
N HIS A 144 13.44 -6.23 -18.84
CA HIS A 144 14.28 -7.24 -18.19
C HIS A 144 14.27 -8.61 -18.92
N GLY A 145 13.75 -8.65 -20.15
CA GLY A 145 13.69 -9.89 -20.95
C GLY A 145 12.73 -10.96 -20.39
N GLN A 146 11.77 -10.55 -19.58
CA GLN A 146 10.81 -11.45 -18.93
C GLN A 146 9.45 -11.42 -19.62
N GLU A 147 8.86 -12.60 -19.83
CA GLU A 147 7.48 -12.74 -20.27
C GLU A 147 6.51 -12.74 -19.09
N VAL A 148 5.29 -12.31 -19.34
CA VAL A 148 4.24 -12.19 -18.31
C VAL A 148 3.04 -13.03 -18.71
N SER A 149 2.62 -13.93 -17.81
CA SER A 149 1.34 -14.62 -17.90
C SER A 149 0.23 -13.77 -17.30
N TYR A 150 -0.97 -13.79 -17.87
CA TYR A 150 -2.09 -12.97 -17.42
C TYR A 150 -3.26 -13.85 -17.00
N PHE A 151 -3.89 -13.46 -15.89
CA PHE A 151 -5.16 -14.02 -15.47
C PHE A 151 -6.24 -12.96 -15.50
N GLU A 152 -7.32 -13.26 -16.19
CA GLU A 152 -8.55 -12.47 -16.18
C GLU A 152 -9.70 -13.39 -15.79
N SER A 153 -10.30 -13.14 -14.63
CA SER A 153 -11.41 -13.95 -14.16
C SER A 153 -12.61 -13.86 -15.13
N LYS A 154 -13.22 -14.99 -15.42
CA LYS A 154 -14.48 -15.07 -16.16
C LYS A 154 -15.70 -14.77 -15.29
N LEU A 155 -15.50 -14.71 -13.96
CA LEU A 155 -16.56 -14.46 -13.01
C LEU A 155 -16.89 -12.96 -12.95
N PRO A 156 -18.18 -12.60 -12.76
CA PRO A 156 -18.55 -11.22 -12.53
C PRO A 156 -17.94 -10.71 -11.20
N VAL A 157 -17.54 -9.45 -11.14
CA VAL A 157 -16.94 -8.82 -9.93
C VAL A 157 -17.84 -8.94 -8.70
N SER A 158 -19.14 -9.09 -8.89
CA SER A 158 -20.12 -9.32 -7.82
C SER A 158 -20.09 -10.75 -7.24
N SER A 159 -19.46 -11.71 -7.94
CA SER A 159 -19.41 -13.11 -7.53
C SER A 159 -17.97 -13.57 -7.39
N THR A 160 -17.44 -13.45 -6.18
CA THR A 160 -16.04 -13.85 -5.88
C THR A 160 -15.95 -15.28 -5.28
N LYS A 161 -17.09 -15.97 -5.10
CA LYS A 161 -17.10 -17.29 -4.43
C LYS A 161 -16.29 -18.35 -5.16
N GLY A 162 -16.34 -18.39 -6.49
CA GLY A 162 -15.59 -19.36 -7.32
C GLY A 162 -14.18 -18.91 -7.72
N LEU A 163 -13.79 -17.68 -7.40
CA LEU A 163 -12.51 -17.12 -7.84
C LEU A 163 -11.26 -17.87 -7.33
N PRO A 164 -11.18 -18.34 -6.07
CA PRO A 164 -10.04 -19.12 -5.62
C PRO A 164 -9.91 -20.46 -6.36
N GLN A 165 -11.00 -21.11 -6.74
CA GLN A 165 -11.00 -22.35 -7.50
C GLN A 165 -10.50 -22.10 -8.94
N GLU A 166 -11.02 -21.06 -9.61
CA GLU A 166 -10.57 -20.67 -10.94
C GLU A 166 -9.07 -20.32 -10.95
N LEU A 167 -8.63 -19.52 -9.97
CA LEU A 167 -7.22 -19.20 -9.77
C LEU A 167 -6.37 -20.44 -9.48
N SER A 168 -6.85 -21.42 -8.71
CA SER A 168 -6.09 -22.61 -8.37
C SER A 168 -5.76 -23.46 -9.59
N VAL A 169 -6.70 -23.60 -10.51
CA VAL A 169 -6.51 -24.29 -11.80
C VAL A 169 -5.46 -23.57 -12.64
N TRP A 170 -5.62 -22.24 -12.75
CA TRP A 170 -4.65 -21.43 -13.49
C TRP A 170 -3.24 -21.45 -12.85
N LEU A 171 -3.14 -21.35 -11.52
CA LEU A 171 -1.86 -21.44 -10.83
C LEU A 171 -1.14 -22.76 -11.12
N ASN A 172 -1.85 -23.89 -11.19
CA ASN A 172 -1.26 -25.17 -11.52
C ASN A 172 -0.72 -25.23 -12.96
N SER A 173 -1.29 -24.48 -13.89
CA SER A 173 -0.82 -24.42 -15.28
C SER A 173 0.45 -23.57 -15.47
N LEU A 174 0.77 -22.70 -14.53
CA LEU A 174 1.96 -21.86 -14.62
C LEU A 174 3.24 -22.61 -14.29
N PRO A 175 4.37 -22.31 -14.93
CA PRO A 175 5.68 -22.78 -14.51
C PRO A 175 6.05 -22.21 -13.12
N LYS A 176 6.87 -22.94 -12.36
CA LYS A 176 7.31 -22.59 -11.00
C LYS A 176 8.83 -22.42 -10.92
N PRO A 177 9.35 -21.55 -10.04
CA PRO A 177 8.61 -20.59 -9.18
C PRO A 177 8.12 -19.38 -9.98
N VAL A 178 6.96 -18.83 -9.60
CA VAL A 178 6.34 -17.67 -10.26
C VAL A 178 6.13 -16.49 -9.31
N GLY A 179 6.43 -15.28 -9.77
CA GLY A 179 6.15 -14.04 -9.07
C GLY A 179 4.88 -13.36 -9.61
N ILE A 180 3.92 -13.09 -8.77
CA ILE A 180 2.61 -12.56 -9.17
C ILE A 180 2.40 -11.17 -8.59
N LEU A 181 2.19 -10.18 -9.47
CA LEU A 181 1.61 -8.91 -9.09
C LEU A 181 0.09 -8.99 -9.26
N ALA A 182 -0.64 -8.81 -8.18
CA ALA A 182 -2.09 -8.63 -8.25
C ALA A 182 -2.46 -7.14 -8.29
N ALA A 183 -3.52 -6.81 -9.01
CA ALA A 183 -3.97 -5.43 -9.17
C ALA A 183 -4.34 -4.74 -7.85
N GLN A 184 -4.72 -5.51 -6.82
CA GLN A 184 -5.03 -5.02 -5.45
C GLN A 184 -4.89 -6.18 -4.44
N ASP A 185 -4.83 -5.80 -3.14
CA ASP A 185 -4.66 -6.76 -2.03
C ASP A 185 -5.78 -7.79 -1.95
N PHE A 186 -7.01 -7.40 -2.25
CA PHE A 186 -8.13 -8.34 -2.27
C PHE A 186 -7.90 -9.52 -3.23
N LEU A 187 -7.36 -9.25 -4.43
CA LEU A 187 -6.99 -10.30 -5.39
C LEU A 187 -5.81 -11.11 -4.89
N SER A 188 -4.83 -10.47 -4.28
CA SER A 188 -3.66 -11.14 -3.69
C SER A 188 -4.05 -12.16 -2.62
N ALA A 189 -4.98 -11.81 -1.73
CA ALA A 189 -5.50 -12.72 -0.72
C ALA A 189 -6.24 -13.92 -1.35
N LYS A 190 -6.94 -13.70 -2.49
CA LYS A 190 -7.56 -14.81 -3.26
C LYS A 190 -6.52 -15.71 -3.91
N ILE A 191 -5.40 -15.13 -4.39
CA ILE A 191 -4.27 -15.92 -4.92
C ILE A 191 -3.65 -16.78 -3.82
N ILE A 192 -3.42 -16.25 -2.63
CA ILE A 192 -2.91 -17.02 -1.48
C ILE A 192 -3.85 -18.18 -1.14
N THR A 193 -5.15 -17.92 -1.10
CA THR A 193 -6.17 -18.97 -0.88
C THR A 193 -6.13 -20.02 -2.00
N ALA A 194 -6.01 -19.59 -3.26
CA ALA A 194 -5.93 -20.47 -4.42
C ALA A 194 -4.65 -21.33 -4.41
N ALA A 195 -3.52 -20.77 -4.01
CA ALA A 195 -2.26 -21.50 -3.86
C ALA A 195 -2.40 -22.64 -2.84
N ARG A 196 -3.09 -22.38 -1.70
CA ARG A 196 -3.39 -23.41 -0.70
C ARG A 196 -4.29 -24.51 -1.27
N ILE A 197 -5.31 -24.18 -2.05
CA ILE A 197 -6.18 -25.15 -2.74
C ILE A 197 -5.38 -25.99 -3.73
N ALA A 198 -4.47 -25.36 -4.48
CA ALA A 198 -3.56 -25.99 -5.44
C ALA A 198 -2.40 -26.77 -4.78
N LYS A 199 -2.30 -26.78 -3.44
CA LYS A 199 -1.18 -27.35 -2.66
C LYS A 199 0.18 -26.76 -3.05
N LEU A 200 0.21 -25.48 -3.44
CA LEU A 200 1.41 -24.72 -3.74
C LEU A 200 1.84 -23.89 -2.51
N THR A 201 3.13 -23.76 -2.31
CA THR A 201 3.70 -22.99 -1.21
C THR A 201 3.89 -21.53 -1.58
N VAL A 202 3.49 -20.62 -0.68
CA VAL A 202 3.78 -19.19 -0.78
C VAL A 202 4.81 -18.86 0.29
N PRO A 203 5.94 -18.26 -0.07
CA PRO A 203 6.31 -17.69 -1.36
C PRO A 203 7.12 -18.60 -2.29
N ASP A 204 7.40 -19.85 -1.92
CA ASP A 204 8.39 -20.68 -2.62
C ASP A 204 7.99 -21.05 -4.06
N ASP A 205 6.76 -21.53 -4.23
CA ASP A 205 6.24 -21.84 -5.57
C ASP A 205 5.60 -20.60 -6.21
N VAL A 206 4.94 -19.77 -5.38
CA VAL A 206 4.17 -18.60 -5.82
C VAL A 206 4.46 -17.42 -4.89
N ALA A 207 5.32 -16.49 -5.30
CA ALA A 207 5.50 -15.23 -4.59
C ALA A 207 4.41 -14.23 -5.00
N VAL A 208 3.73 -13.60 -4.03
CA VAL A 208 2.59 -12.73 -4.29
C VAL A 208 2.83 -11.34 -3.70
N ILE A 209 2.57 -10.30 -4.49
CA ILE A 209 2.57 -8.91 -4.02
C ILE A 209 1.28 -8.22 -4.45
N GLY A 210 0.70 -7.44 -3.53
CA GLY A 210 -0.49 -6.64 -3.74
C GLY A 210 -0.22 -5.15 -3.84
N ILE A 211 -1.29 -4.39 -3.93
CA ILE A 211 -1.32 -2.94 -3.91
C ILE A 211 -2.51 -2.53 -3.04
N ASP A 212 -2.36 -1.50 -2.26
CA ASP A 212 -3.22 -0.72 -1.38
C ASP A 212 -2.79 -0.77 0.09
N ASN A 213 -2.09 -1.83 0.52
CA ASN A 213 -1.70 -2.12 1.90
C ASN A 213 -2.89 -1.97 2.86
N ASP A 214 -3.97 -2.70 2.55
CA ASP A 214 -5.07 -2.88 3.50
C ASP A 214 -4.55 -3.78 4.63
N GLU A 215 -4.25 -3.15 5.78
CA GLU A 215 -3.55 -3.81 6.89
C GLU A 215 -4.31 -5.01 7.43
N GLU A 216 -5.64 -4.88 7.57
CA GLU A 216 -6.49 -5.97 8.05
C GLU A 216 -6.39 -7.18 7.12
N LEU A 217 -6.49 -6.96 5.82
CA LEU A 217 -6.41 -8.01 4.82
C LEU A 217 -5.00 -8.60 4.68
N CYS A 218 -3.98 -7.74 4.71
CA CYS A 218 -2.60 -8.15 4.56
C CYS A 218 -2.10 -8.99 5.76
N GLU A 219 -2.47 -8.60 6.99
CA GLU A 219 -2.06 -9.30 8.20
C GLU A 219 -2.90 -10.57 8.46
N SER A 220 -4.18 -10.59 8.08
CA SER A 220 -5.04 -11.77 8.21
C SER A 220 -4.77 -12.86 7.16
N SER A 221 -4.04 -12.54 6.11
CA SER A 221 -3.62 -13.54 5.10
C SER A 221 -2.56 -14.49 5.68
N VAL A 222 -2.63 -15.76 5.30
CA VAL A 222 -1.63 -16.77 5.73
C VAL A 222 -1.07 -17.49 4.50
N PRO A 223 0.23 -17.20 4.15
CA PRO A 223 1.15 -16.24 4.79
C PRO A 223 0.74 -14.78 4.60
N SER A 224 1.25 -13.89 5.48
CA SER A 224 0.95 -12.46 5.45
C SER A 224 1.40 -11.80 4.15
N LEU A 225 0.58 -10.86 3.63
CA LEU A 225 0.67 -10.34 2.27
C LEU A 225 1.56 -9.10 2.18
N SER A 226 2.60 -9.17 1.36
CA SER A 226 3.40 -8.01 0.92
C SER A 226 2.59 -7.11 0.00
N SER A 227 2.65 -5.80 0.19
CA SER A 227 1.86 -4.85 -0.59
C SER A 227 2.56 -3.50 -0.74
N VAL A 228 2.30 -2.82 -1.85
CA VAL A 228 2.69 -1.42 -2.06
C VAL A 228 1.57 -0.51 -1.58
N GLU A 229 1.90 0.38 -0.65
CA GLU A 229 0.98 1.37 -0.11
C GLU A 229 1.02 2.65 -0.94
N PRO A 230 -0.09 3.06 -1.59
CA PRO A 230 -0.23 4.41 -2.14
C PRO A 230 -0.34 5.45 -1.03
N ASP A 231 0.15 6.68 -1.25
CA ASP A 231 0.04 7.76 -0.26
C ASP A 231 -1.38 8.35 -0.25
N PHE A 232 -2.32 7.56 0.22
CA PHE A 232 -3.74 7.96 0.32
C PHE A 232 -3.94 9.18 1.22
N PHE A 233 -3.15 9.32 2.29
CA PHE A 233 -3.23 10.50 3.16
C PHE A 233 -2.86 11.77 2.38
N ARG A 234 -1.75 11.75 1.65
CA ARG A 234 -1.30 12.85 0.81
C ARG A 234 -2.33 13.21 -0.25
N SER A 235 -3.01 12.23 -0.85
CA SER A 235 -4.07 12.52 -1.83
C SER A 235 -5.20 13.37 -1.22
N GLY A 236 -5.60 13.08 0.01
CA GLY A 236 -6.56 13.87 0.76
C GLY A 236 -6.07 15.30 1.06
N VAL A 237 -4.80 15.42 1.48
CA VAL A 237 -4.15 16.72 1.70
C VAL A 237 -4.15 17.55 0.41
N MET A 238 -3.67 16.98 -0.69
CA MET A 238 -3.60 17.65 -2.00
C MET A 238 -4.97 18.11 -2.48
N ALA A 239 -6.00 17.26 -2.36
CA ALA A 239 -7.36 17.58 -2.73
C ALA A 239 -7.91 18.74 -1.90
N ALA A 240 -7.71 18.73 -0.58
CA ALA A 240 -8.21 19.77 0.31
C ALA A 240 -7.48 21.10 0.11
N GLU A 241 -6.16 21.10 -0.11
CA GLU A 241 -5.39 22.31 -0.42
C GLU A 241 -5.79 22.93 -1.77
N LEU A 242 -6.07 22.10 -2.76
CA LEU A 242 -6.57 22.58 -4.05
C LEU A 242 -7.98 23.13 -3.90
N LEU A 243 -8.87 22.46 -3.17
CA LEU A 243 -10.21 22.97 -2.87
C LEU A 243 -10.16 24.32 -2.15
N ALA A 244 -9.22 24.49 -1.18
CA ALA A 244 -9.04 25.78 -0.49
C ALA A 244 -8.72 26.92 -1.45
N ARG A 245 -7.86 26.67 -2.44
CA ARG A 245 -7.54 27.62 -3.51
C ARG A 245 -8.77 27.92 -4.38
N MET A 246 -9.53 26.91 -4.76
CA MET A 246 -10.75 27.05 -5.55
C MET A 246 -11.83 27.86 -4.82
N MET A 247 -11.97 27.70 -3.51
CA MET A 247 -12.92 28.47 -2.70
C MET A 247 -12.50 29.94 -2.45
N LYS A 248 -11.19 30.24 -2.59
CA LYS A 248 -10.68 31.63 -2.43
C LYS A 248 -10.67 32.41 -3.74
N SER A 249 -10.36 31.75 -4.83
CA SER A 249 -10.23 32.38 -6.16
C SER A 249 -10.92 31.51 -7.20
N ARG A 250 -11.55 32.15 -8.20
CA ARG A 250 -12.10 31.43 -9.36
C ARG A 250 -10.93 30.92 -10.20
N LEU A 251 -10.46 29.70 -9.91
CA LEU A 251 -9.51 29.02 -10.79
C LEU A 251 -10.20 28.78 -12.14
N ARG A 252 -9.63 29.38 -13.21
CA ARG A 252 -10.22 29.29 -14.56
C ARG A 252 -9.82 28.03 -15.31
N LYS A 253 -8.76 27.34 -14.86
CA LYS A 253 -8.24 26.13 -15.51
C LYS A 253 -8.30 24.93 -14.57
N PRO A 254 -8.71 23.75 -15.04
CA PRO A 254 -8.70 22.54 -14.25
C PRO A 254 -7.26 22.15 -13.89
N ILE A 255 -7.08 21.62 -12.70
CA ILE A 255 -5.77 21.16 -12.21
C ILE A 255 -5.83 19.65 -12.04
N ARG A 256 -4.85 18.96 -12.62
CA ARG A 256 -4.69 17.51 -12.52
C ARG A 256 -3.33 17.22 -11.88
N MET A 257 -3.33 16.45 -10.82
CA MET A 257 -2.14 16.13 -10.03
C MET A 257 -2.11 14.63 -9.73
N THR A 258 -0.92 14.09 -9.53
CA THR A 258 -0.75 12.69 -9.12
C THR A 258 -0.17 12.59 -7.72
N TYR A 259 -0.58 11.57 -6.95
CA TYR A 259 0.05 11.21 -5.69
C TYR A 259 0.82 9.90 -5.82
N PRO A 260 2.04 9.83 -5.26
CA PRO A 260 2.94 8.70 -5.43
C PRO A 260 2.58 7.51 -4.53
N PRO A 261 3.23 6.34 -4.71
CA PRO A 261 3.30 5.34 -3.65
C PRO A 261 4.07 5.87 -2.44
N LEU A 262 3.62 5.51 -1.24
CA LEU A 262 4.26 5.87 0.02
C LEU A 262 5.44 4.93 0.32
N ARG A 263 5.16 3.62 0.29
CA ARG A 263 6.15 2.59 0.63
C ARG A 263 5.74 1.20 0.11
N LEU A 264 6.72 0.32 0.05
CA LEU A 264 6.52 -1.11 -0.06
C LEU A 264 6.60 -1.73 1.34
N VAL A 265 5.56 -2.45 1.74
CA VAL A 265 5.51 -3.22 2.99
C VAL A 265 5.75 -4.69 2.67
N ARG A 266 6.96 -5.17 3.01
CA ARG A 266 7.35 -6.56 2.81
C ARG A 266 6.84 -7.43 3.95
N ARG A 267 6.17 -8.52 3.58
CA ARG A 267 5.68 -9.56 4.47
C ARG A 267 6.08 -10.94 3.96
N GLU A 268 5.43 -11.99 4.45
CA GLU A 268 5.80 -13.38 4.15
C GLU A 268 5.60 -13.77 2.69
N SER A 269 4.60 -13.21 2.00
CA SER A 269 4.22 -13.64 0.65
C SER A 269 5.27 -13.35 -0.44
N THR A 270 6.30 -12.55 -0.15
CA THR A 270 7.46 -12.33 -1.02
C THR A 270 8.78 -12.68 -0.35
N ARG A 271 8.76 -13.12 0.92
CA ARG A 271 9.97 -13.45 1.67
C ARG A 271 10.35 -14.90 1.42
N ARG A 272 11.06 -15.18 0.34
CA ARG A 272 11.62 -16.50 0.11
C ARG A 272 12.71 -16.79 1.14
N LEU A 273 12.50 -17.85 1.89
CA LEU A 273 13.52 -18.41 2.75
C LEU A 273 14.39 -19.38 1.95
N PRO A 274 15.69 -19.45 2.21
CA PRO A 274 16.54 -20.44 1.55
C PRO A 274 16.00 -21.84 1.84
N LYS A 275 15.73 -22.60 0.80
CA LYS A 275 15.32 -24.01 0.96
C LYS A 275 16.45 -24.77 1.63
N GLY A 276 16.16 -25.41 2.75
CA GLY A 276 17.02 -26.41 3.37
C GLY A 276 17.56 -26.10 4.76
N ASP A 277 17.46 -24.86 5.28
CA ASP A 277 17.95 -24.56 6.62
C ASP A 277 16.83 -24.12 7.56
N LYS A 278 16.21 -25.09 8.23
CA LYS A 278 15.15 -24.83 9.24
C LYS A 278 15.62 -23.86 10.31
N SER A 279 16.89 -23.95 10.74
CA SER A 279 17.44 -23.05 11.76
C SER A 279 17.48 -21.60 11.29
N VAL A 280 17.75 -21.34 10.01
CA VAL A 280 17.69 -19.97 9.44
C VAL A 280 16.24 -19.48 9.37
N SER A 281 15.32 -20.35 9.01
CA SER A 281 13.89 -20.01 8.96
C SER A 281 13.36 -19.65 10.35
N ASP A 282 13.65 -20.48 11.35
CA ASP A 282 13.27 -20.26 12.76
C ASP A 282 13.92 -18.99 13.32
N ALA A 283 15.18 -18.72 12.95
CA ALA A 283 15.89 -17.49 13.32
C ALA A 283 15.25 -16.23 12.72
N LEU A 284 14.86 -16.27 11.45
CA LEU A 284 14.17 -15.14 10.79
C LEU A 284 12.79 -14.88 11.42
N GLU A 285 12.07 -15.92 11.79
CA GLU A 285 10.79 -15.79 12.49
C GLU A 285 10.97 -15.16 13.87
N LEU A 286 11.96 -15.63 14.64
CA LEU A 286 12.32 -15.04 15.93
C LEU A 286 12.70 -13.57 15.80
N ILE A 287 13.55 -13.23 14.82
CA ILE A 287 13.96 -11.86 14.54
C ILE A 287 12.75 -10.99 14.24
N ARG A 288 11.84 -11.44 13.40
CA ARG A 288 10.65 -10.68 13.03
C ARG A 288 9.76 -10.41 14.23
N ARG A 289 9.53 -11.42 15.07
CA ARG A 289 8.64 -11.31 16.23
C ARG A 289 9.23 -10.47 17.34
N GLU A 290 10.53 -10.64 17.62
CA GLU A 290 11.14 -10.12 18.84
C GLU A 290 12.10 -8.94 18.63
N SER A 291 12.40 -8.52 17.39
CA SER A 291 13.35 -7.42 17.16
C SER A 291 13.00 -6.15 17.91
N CYS A 292 11.73 -5.76 17.91
CA CYS A 292 11.25 -4.57 18.62
C CYS A 292 11.02 -4.79 20.12
N ASN A 293 11.16 -6.03 20.62
CA ASN A 293 11.07 -6.38 22.03
C ASN A 293 12.46 -6.50 22.70
N GLY A 294 13.50 -5.91 22.10
CA GLY A 294 14.83 -5.88 22.68
C GLY A 294 15.73 -7.08 22.31
N LEU A 295 15.35 -7.90 21.32
CA LEU A 295 16.13 -9.05 20.87
C LEU A 295 17.58 -8.65 20.54
N ALA A 296 18.53 -9.42 21.07
CA ALA A 296 19.93 -9.28 20.70
C ALA A 296 20.36 -10.41 19.72
N ALA A 297 21.32 -10.11 18.84
CA ALA A 297 21.82 -11.11 17.88
C ALA A 297 22.32 -12.39 18.55
N ARG A 298 22.90 -12.31 19.76
CA ARG A 298 23.34 -13.47 20.53
C ARG A 298 22.18 -14.44 20.87
N ASP A 299 20.96 -13.93 21.02
CA ASP A 299 19.81 -14.72 21.40
C ASP A 299 19.29 -15.50 20.20
N VAL A 300 19.41 -14.92 18.99
CA VAL A 300 19.09 -15.60 17.73
C VAL A 300 20.02 -16.79 17.50
N PHE A 301 21.32 -16.66 17.80
CA PHE A 301 22.26 -17.75 17.60
C PHE A 301 22.02 -18.97 18.52
N LYS A 302 21.29 -18.80 19.61
CA LYS A 302 20.91 -19.93 20.49
C LYS A 302 19.99 -20.96 19.80
N SER A 303 19.26 -20.54 18.78
CA SER A 303 18.38 -21.45 18.01
C SER A 303 19.13 -22.31 16.99
N PHE A 304 20.42 -22.04 16.75
CA PHE A 304 21.21 -22.85 15.81
C PHE A 304 21.91 -24.00 16.49
N PRO A 305 21.86 -25.22 15.93
CA PRO A 305 22.56 -26.40 16.46
C PRO A 305 24.05 -26.41 16.02
N CYS A 306 24.71 -25.26 16.04
CA CYS A 306 26.11 -25.15 15.62
C CYS A 306 26.80 -23.94 16.32
N SER A 307 28.12 -23.78 16.11
CA SER A 307 28.83 -22.63 16.66
C SER A 307 28.29 -21.29 16.08
N ARG A 308 28.43 -20.21 16.88
CA ARG A 308 28.02 -18.87 16.47
C ARG A 308 28.59 -18.44 15.11
N ARG A 309 29.88 -18.75 14.85
CA ARG A 309 30.52 -18.45 13.58
C ARG A 309 29.85 -19.16 12.40
N MET A 310 29.55 -20.42 12.58
CA MET A 310 28.86 -21.23 11.58
C MET A 310 27.43 -20.77 11.37
N ALA A 311 26.70 -20.44 12.44
CA ALA A 311 25.34 -19.89 12.36
C ALA A 311 25.32 -18.56 11.58
N GLU A 312 26.26 -17.65 11.84
CA GLU A 312 26.38 -16.38 11.09
C GLU A 312 26.69 -16.62 9.61
N LEU A 313 27.59 -17.55 9.28
CA LEU A 313 27.89 -17.90 7.88
C LEU A 313 26.68 -18.49 7.17
N ARG A 314 25.98 -19.44 7.82
CA ARG A 314 24.75 -20.05 7.27
C ARG A 314 23.65 -19.00 7.08
N PHE A 315 23.42 -18.15 8.09
CA PHE A 315 22.43 -17.09 8.02
C PHE A 315 22.74 -16.10 6.89
N ARG A 316 24.01 -15.63 6.78
CA ARG A 316 24.44 -14.72 5.73
C ARG A 316 24.40 -15.35 4.34
N ALA A 317 24.83 -16.59 4.19
CA ALA A 317 24.72 -17.32 2.92
C ALA A 317 23.28 -17.44 2.45
N ALA A 318 22.37 -17.61 3.41
CA ALA A 318 20.95 -17.80 3.17
C ALA A 318 20.19 -16.49 2.91
N THR A 319 20.53 -15.39 3.59
CA THR A 319 19.76 -14.13 3.60
C THR A 319 20.49 -12.97 2.90
N GLY A 320 21.78 -13.12 2.60
CA GLY A 320 22.64 -12.03 2.11
C GLY A 320 23.01 -11.00 3.18
N ARG A 321 22.53 -11.14 4.45
CA ARG A 321 22.72 -10.19 5.56
C ARG A 321 23.16 -10.90 6.82
N SER A 322 23.82 -10.17 7.71
CA SER A 322 24.05 -10.65 9.07
C SER A 322 22.78 -10.61 9.92
N VAL A 323 22.73 -11.40 10.99
CA VAL A 323 21.64 -11.37 11.98
C VAL A 323 21.42 -9.97 12.54
N LEU A 324 22.50 -9.23 12.80
CA LEU A 324 22.43 -7.88 13.33
C LEU A 324 21.84 -6.88 12.33
N GLU A 325 22.23 -6.97 11.05
CA GLU A 325 21.67 -6.14 9.97
C GLU A 325 20.17 -6.39 9.78
N GLU A 326 19.72 -7.65 9.90
CA GLU A 326 18.31 -7.98 9.78
C GLU A 326 17.49 -7.41 10.96
N ILE A 327 17.97 -7.55 12.20
CA ILE A 327 17.35 -6.92 13.39
C ILE A 327 17.27 -5.40 13.23
N ARG A 328 18.37 -4.76 12.82
CA ARG A 328 18.44 -3.30 12.60
C ARG A 328 17.47 -2.84 11.51
N GLY A 329 17.35 -3.61 10.43
CA GLY A 329 16.43 -3.30 9.34
C GLY A 329 14.97 -3.24 9.80
N ILE A 330 14.53 -4.21 10.61
CA ILE A 330 13.17 -4.23 11.18
C ILE A 330 12.95 -3.05 12.13
N ARG A 331 13.89 -2.79 13.04
CA ARG A 331 13.81 -1.64 13.96
C ARG A 331 13.76 -0.30 13.22
N LEU A 332 14.55 -0.17 12.15
CA LEU A 332 14.57 1.04 11.32
C LEU A 332 13.24 1.25 10.59
N ALA A 333 12.66 0.18 10.04
CA ALA A 333 11.36 0.24 9.39
C ALA A 333 10.28 0.70 10.38
N LYS A 334 10.25 0.11 11.59
CA LYS A 334 9.33 0.50 12.67
C LYS A 334 9.54 1.95 13.12
N ALA A 335 10.79 2.38 13.27
CA ALA A 335 11.13 3.76 13.62
C ALA A 335 10.59 4.77 12.59
N LYS A 336 10.81 4.51 11.31
CA LYS A 336 10.32 5.37 10.22
C LYS A 336 8.79 5.44 10.21
N GLU A 337 8.10 4.33 10.44
CA GLU A 337 6.65 4.26 10.57
C GLU A 337 6.14 5.18 11.70
N LEU A 338 6.70 5.01 12.90
CA LEU A 338 6.29 5.77 14.09
C LEU A 338 6.60 7.27 13.98
N LEU A 339 7.74 7.63 13.39
CA LEU A 339 8.13 9.04 13.19
C LEU A 339 7.30 9.74 12.10
N SER A 340 6.74 9.00 11.15
CA SER A 340 5.84 9.53 10.11
C SER A 340 4.38 9.55 10.54
N GLY A 341 4.04 8.93 11.65
CA GLY A 341 2.69 8.87 12.22
C GLY A 341 2.34 10.05 13.14
N PRO A 342 1.27 9.90 13.97
CA PRO A 342 0.91 10.88 14.99
C PRO A 342 2.09 11.20 15.93
N PRO A 343 2.18 12.43 16.47
CA PRO A 343 3.32 12.82 17.28
C PRO A 343 3.43 11.99 18.56
N LEU A 344 4.51 11.24 18.68
CA LEU A 344 4.91 10.49 19.87
C LEU A 344 6.14 11.13 20.52
N LYS A 345 6.29 10.96 21.84
CA LYS A 345 7.53 11.30 22.55
C LYS A 345 8.65 10.37 22.08
N LEU A 346 9.87 10.89 21.99
CA LEU A 346 11.03 10.14 21.44
C LEU A 346 11.33 8.87 22.26
N ASP A 347 11.13 8.92 23.60
CA ASP A 347 11.29 7.75 24.47
C ASP A 347 10.28 6.65 24.14
N ALA A 348 9.03 7.01 23.82
CA ALA A 348 8.03 6.05 23.40
C ALA A 348 8.43 5.39 22.06
N VAL A 349 8.90 6.18 21.11
CA VAL A 349 9.41 5.65 19.82
C VAL A 349 10.58 4.70 20.05
N ALA A 350 11.54 5.07 20.90
CA ALA A 350 12.68 4.23 21.26
C ALA A 350 12.24 2.88 21.85
N ASN A 351 11.31 2.90 22.81
CA ASN A 351 10.76 1.70 23.42
C ASN A 351 10.05 0.80 22.41
N PHE A 352 9.20 1.36 21.56
CA PHE A 352 8.52 0.60 20.50
C PHE A 352 9.48 0.00 19.45
N CYS A 353 10.69 0.54 19.33
CA CYS A 353 11.73 0.02 18.45
C CYS A 353 12.71 -0.92 19.19
N GLY A 354 12.45 -1.27 20.45
CA GLY A 354 13.28 -2.18 21.26
C GLY A 354 14.58 -1.57 21.79
N TYR A 355 14.61 -0.25 22.02
CA TYR A 355 15.72 0.46 22.66
C TYR A 355 15.35 0.92 24.06
N LYS A 356 16.28 0.78 24.99
CA LYS A 356 16.09 1.14 26.42
C LYS A 356 16.13 2.66 26.68
N SER A 357 16.59 3.47 25.73
CA SER A 357 16.66 4.93 25.87
C SER A 357 16.57 5.65 24.52
N ALA A 358 16.05 6.87 24.54
CA ALA A 358 16.01 7.74 23.37
C ALA A 358 17.41 8.08 22.82
N VAL A 359 18.44 8.10 23.71
CA VAL A 359 19.85 8.36 23.30
C VAL A 359 20.36 7.21 22.42
N ALA A 360 20.24 5.97 22.90
CA ALA A 360 20.69 4.79 22.15
C ALA A 360 19.92 4.66 20.81
N PHE A 361 18.62 4.94 20.81
CA PHE A 361 17.81 4.99 19.61
C PHE A 361 18.27 6.08 18.64
N SER A 362 18.56 7.29 19.12
CA SER A 362 18.99 8.41 18.26
C SER A 362 20.34 8.13 17.59
N ILE A 363 21.27 7.52 18.31
CA ILE A 363 22.57 7.11 17.76
C ILE A 363 22.35 6.06 16.64
N PHE A 364 21.55 5.03 16.92
CA PHE A 364 21.20 4.01 15.93
C PHE A 364 20.55 4.65 14.69
N PHE A 365 19.51 5.45 14.89
CA PHE A 365 18.73 6.02 13.78
C PHE A 365 19.57 6.92 12.89
N LYS A 366 20.46 7.74 13.51
CA LYS A 366 21.40 8.59 12.78
C LYS A 366 22.44 7.77 12.00
N ALA A 367 22.92 6.67 12.59
CA ALA A 367 23.87 5.78 11.90
C ALA A 367 23.25 5.12 10.67
N GLU A 368 21.95 4.74 10.73
CA GLU A 368 21.26 4.05 9.62
C GLU A 368 20.70 5.02 8.55
N THR A 369 20.44 6.29 8.89
CA THR A 369 19.73 7.22 7.97
C THR A 369 20.53 8.47 7.63
N GLY A 370 21.61 8.74 8.35
CA GLY A 370 22.36 9.99 8.26
C GLY A 370 21.67 11.18 8.97
N LEU A 371 20.43 11.04 9.44
CA LEU A 371 19.63 12.09 10.06
C LEU A 371 19.25 11.75 11.51
N THR A 372 19.13 12.76 12.36
CA THR A 372 18.52 12.55 13.68
C THR A 372 17.01 12.24 13.53
N PRO A 373 16.38 11.54 14.51
CA PRO A 373 14.94 11.28 14.48
C PRO A 373 14.10 12.55 14.31
N THR A 374 14.49 13.65 14.96
CA THR A 374 13.81 14.95 14.85
C THR A 374 13.94 15.53 13.45
N ALA A 375 15.16 15.59 12.90
CA ALA A 375 15.41 16.09 11.55
C ALA A 375 14.69 15.25 10.48
N TRP A 376 14.59 13.93 10.69
CA TRP A 376 13.82 13.04 9.82
C TRP A 376 12.33 13.38 9.86
N LYS A 377 11.74 13.56 11.07
CA LYS A 377 10.36 13.92 11.26
C LYS A 377 10.01 15.26 10.60
N ASP A 378 10.84 16.28 10.78
CA ASP A 378 10.65 17.61 10.19
C ASP A 378 10.67 17.56 8.65
N ARG A 379 11.56 16.69 8.08
CA ARG A 379 11.63 16.47 6.63
C ARG A 379 10.44 15.68 6.08
N ALA A 380 9.89 14.75 6.83
CA ALA A 380 8.73 13.96 6.43
C ALA A 380 7.41 14.76 6.54
N GLN A 381 7.38 15.85 7.31
CA GLN A 381 6.22 16.72 7.50
C GLN A 381 6.22 17.94 6.55
N ARG A 382 7.31 18.18 5.83
CA ARG A 382 7.44 19.17 4.73
C ARG A 382 7.05 18.52 3.39
#